data_0fc8b9b9ec4aa6d8e0df59b80426dff3
#
_entry.id   0fc8b9b9ec4aa6d8e0df59b80426dff3
#
_cell.length_a   1.000
_cell.length_b   1.000
_cell.length_c   1.000
_cell.angle_alpha   90.00
_cell.angle_beta   90.00
_cell.angle_gamma   90.00
#
_symmetry.space_group_name_H-M   'P 1'
#
loop_
_entity.id
_entity.type
_entity.pdbx_description
1 polymer ?
#
loop_
_entity_poly.entity_id
_entity_poly.type
_entity_poly.pdbx_seq_one_letter_code
_entity_poly.pdbx_strand_id
1 'polypeptide(L)'
;LKKHMAASKVIDVLSDTNQAAGFLEVRPGERATDVFANAAKLSGIAQSEFDTIIKNEGKDILPNEAGGSFEGWLEPGTYNVKSMKSASEILKAMVDKRIAKLDELGVPAGGDRERVMIIASIAEAEVNKADYYGKVTRVIENRLEQGMSLGMDSTVAYGNNVKPAQVTTEMTQD
;
A
#
# COMPACT_ATOMS: atom_id res chain seq x y z
N LEU A 1 10.87 -23.82 -1.49
CA LEU A 1 11.71 -24.98 -1.84
C LEU A 1 12.90 -25.08 -0.89
N LYS A 2 13.18 -26.26 -0.33
CA LYS A 2 14.35 -26.48 0.53
C LYS A 2 15.56 -26.86 -0.34
N LYS A 3 16.76 -26.44 0.11
CA LYS A 3 18.02 -26.82 -0.54
C LYS A 3 18.16 -28.36 -0.56
N HIS A 4 18.59 -28.94 -1.68
CA HIS A 4 18.74 -30.39 -1.87
C HIS A 4 17.43 -31.21 -1.88
N MET A 5 16.30 -30.64 -2.24
CA MET A 5 15.08 -31.43 -2.50
C MET A 5 15.25 -32.29 -3.75
N ALA A 6 14.76 -33.55 -3.73
CA ALA A 6 14.67 -34.39 -4.90
C ALA A 6 13.75 -33.75 -5.96
N ALA A 7 14.08 -33.92 -7.25
CA ALA A 7 13.33 -33.29 -8.34
C ALA A 7 11.83 -33.65 -8.33
N SER A 8 11.47 -34.90 -8.00
CA SER A 8 10.07 -35.32 -7.85
C SER A 8 9.35 -34.51 -6.78
N LYS A 9 9.96 -34.30 -5.60
CA LYS A 9 9.39 -33.48 -4.53
C LYS A 9 9.29 -31.99 -4.90
N VAL A 10 10.21 -31.50 -5.74
CA VAL A 10 10.12 -30.14 -6.27
C VAL A 10 8.90 -30.01 -7.18
N ILE A 11 8.67 -30.99 -8.06
CA ILE A 11 7.49 -31.03 -8.92
C ILE A 11 6.21 -31.11 -8.10
N ASP A 12 6.16 -31.99 -7.09
CA ASP A 12 4.99 -32.12 -6.21
C ASP A 12 4.65 -30.79 -5.50
N VAL A 13 5.66 -30.09 -4.97
CA VAL A 13 5.47 -28.77 -4.33
C VAL A 13 5.04 -27.69 -5.33
N LEU A 14 5.59 -27.68 -6.55
CA LEU A 14 5.22 -26.71 -7.58
C LEU A 14 3.87 -27.01 -8.21
N SER A 15 3.44 -28.29 -8.21
CA SER A 15 2.13 -28.70 -8.74
C SER A 15 1.02 -28.63 -7.69
N ASP A 16 1.36 -28.48 -6.41
CA ASP A 16 0.39 -28.32 -5.34
C ASP A 16 -0.17 -26.89 -5.34
N THR A 17 -1.31 -26.73 -5.97
CA THR A 17 -2.03 -25.44 -6.03
C THR A 17 -2.39 -24.90 -4.65
N ASN A 18 -2.49 -25.76 -3.60
CA ASN A 18 -2.72 -25.33 -2.23
C ASN A 18 -1.47 -24.71 -1.59
N GLN A 19 -0.27 -25.04 -2.05
CA GLN A 19 0.95 -24.40 -1.58
C GLN A 19 1.27 -23.12 -2.37
N ALA A 20 0.83 -23.02 -3.62
CA ALA A 20 0.91 -21.82 -4.43
C ALA A 20 -0.24 -20.82 -4.11
N ALA A 21 -1.41 -21.34 -3.72
CA ALA A 21 -2.56 -20.53 -3.32
C ALA A 21 -2.36 -19.98 -1.90
N GLY A 22 -2.32 -18.66 -1.79
CA GLY A 22 -2.24 -17.99 -0.48
C GLY A 22 -1.11 -16.98 -0.36
N PHE A 23 -0.40 -16.73 -1.46
CA PHE A 23 0.53 -15.60 -1.56
C PHE A 23 -0.22 -14.40 -2.12
N LEU A 24 -0.29 -13.35 -1.32
CA LEU A 24 -0.78 -12.03 -1.74
C LEU A 24 0.40 -11.22 -2.26
N GLU A 25 0.29 -10.75 -3.47
CA GLU A 25 1.18 -9.72 -4.02
C GLU A 25 0.53 -8.35 -3.82
N VAL A 26 1.14 -7.51 -3.01
CA VAL A 26 0.77 -6.09 -2.85
C VAL A 26 1.66 -5.28 -3.79
N ARG A 27 1.04 -4.53 -4.69
CA ARG A 27 1.75 -3.73 -5.70
C ARG A 27 1.87 -2.28 -5.28
N PRO A 28 2.92 -1.58 -5.73
CA PRO A 28 2.98 -0.13 -5.61
C PRO A 28 1.72 0.53 -6.20
N GLY A 29 1.19 1.54 -5.50
CA GLY A 29 -0.02 2.27 -5.92
C GLY A 29 -1.34 1.49 -5.79
N GLU A 30 -1.34 0.28 -5.23
CA GLU A 30 -2.57 -0.47 -4.95
C GLU A 30 -3.30 0.13 -3.75
N ARG A 31 -4.62 0.32 -3.87
CA ARG A 31 -5.44 0.87 -2.78
C ARG A 31 -5.56 -0.12 -1.62
N ALA A 32 -5.54 0.39 -0.40
CA ALA A 32 -5.69 -0.45 0.80
C ALA A 32 -6.96 -1.30 0.78
N THR A 33 -8.07 -0.76 0.26
CA THR A 33 -9.33 -1.50 0.09
C THR A 33 -9.20 -2.74 -0.78
N ASP A 34 -8.43 -2.66 -1.87
CA ASP A 34 -8.19 -3.78 -2.79
C ASP A 34 -7.28 -4.82 -2.13
N VAL A 35 -6.26 -4.36 -1.41
CA VAL A 35 -5.37 -5.23 -0.62
C VAL A 35 -6.16 -6.03 0.41
N PHE A 36 -7.10 -5.40 1.15
CA PHE A 36 -7.94 -6.08 2.14
C PHE A 36 -8.82 -7.14 1.49
N ALA A 37 -9.50 -6.81 0.38
CA ALA A 37 -10.35 -7.76 -0.33
C ALA A 37 -9.55 -8.97 -0.85
N ASN A 38 -8.38 -8.72 -1.41
CA ASN A 38 -7.48 -9.76 -1.89
C ASN A 38 -6.91 -10.60 -0.74
N ALA A 39 -6.55 -9.98 0.38
CA ALA A 39 -6.07 -10.67 1.58
C ALA A 39 -7.13 -11.60 2.16
N ALA A 40 -8.37 -11.13 2.32
CA ALA A 40 -9.49 -11.94 2.79
C ALA A 40 -9.73 -13.15 1.87
N LYS A 41 -9.79 -12.92 0.57
CA LYS A 41 -10.01 -13.97 -0.44
C LYS A 41 -8.92 -15.04 -0.43
N LEU A 42 -7.65 -14.65 -0.29
CA LEU A 42 -6.51 -15.57 -0.39
C LEU A 42 -6.20 -16.28 0.93
N SER A 43 -6.40 -15.61 2.07
CA SER A 43 -6.21 -16.22 3.40
C SER A 43 -7.34 -17.14 3.80
N GLY A 44 -8.57 -16.87 3.32
CA GLY A 44 -9.80 -17.49 3.79
C GLY A 44 -10.33 -16.88 5.10
N ILE A 45 -9.72 -15.81 5.58
CA ILE A 45 -10.19 -15.04 6.74
C ILE A 45 -11.38 -14.18 6.30
N ALA A 46 -12.41 -14.08 7.14
CA ALA A 46 -13.61 -13.34 6.80
C ALA A 46 -13.31 -11.85 6.54
N GLN A 47 -13.88 -11.27 5.49
CA GLN A 47 -13.76 -9.84 5.20
C GLN A 47 -14.16 -8.96 6.39
N SER A 48 -15.15 -9.40 7.17
CA SER A 48 -15.63 -8.69 8.36
C SER A 48 -14.57 -8.50 9.45
N GLU A 49 -13.52 -9.33 9.49
CA GLU A 49 -12.40 -9.12 10.42
C GLU A 49 -11.55 -7.92 9.99
N PHE A 50 -11.28 -7.80 8.68
CA PHE A 50 -10.60 -6.63 8.13
C PHE A 50 -11.43 -5.36 8.32
N ASP A 51 -12.73 -5.43 8.03
CA ASP A 51 -13.66 -4.30 8.20
C ASP A 51 -13.71 -3.82 9.66
N THR A 52 -13.65 -4.74 10.62
CA THR A 52 -13.61 -4.41 12.04
C THR A 52 -12.33 -3.66 12.41
N ILE A 53 -11.18 -4.07 11.89
CA ILE A 53 -9.90 -3.40 12.13
C ILE A 53 -9.91 -1.99 11.53
N ILE A 54 -10.43 -1.84 10.30
CA ILE A 54 -10.56 -0.54 9.63
C ILE A 54 -11.47 0.38 10.43
N LYS A 55 -12.64 -0.12 10.87
CA LYS A 55 -13.60 0.64 11.66
C LYS A 55 -13.03 1.12 13.00
N ASN A 56 -12.09 0.37 13.57
CA ASN A 56 -11.37 0.74 14.77
C ASN A 56 -10.11 1.57 14.48
N GLU A 57 -9.97 2.10 13.25
CA GLU A 57 -8.85 2.94 12.83
C GLU A 57 -7.47 2.27 12.98
N GLY A 58 -7.43 0.95 12.97
CA GLY A 58 -6.18 0.20 13.09
C GLY A 58 -5.34 0.49 14.33
N LYS A 59 -5.94 0.89 15.45
CA LYS A 59 -5.28 1.44 16.66
C LYS A 59 -4.13 0.59 17.21
N ASP A 60 -4.22 -0.73 17.03
CA ASP A 60 -3.19 -1.66 17.52
C ASP A 60 -2.15 -2.04 16.45
N ILE A 61 -2.28 -1.50 15.24
CA ILE A 61 -1.47 -1.87 14.07
C ILE A 61 -0.76 -0.66 13.47
N LEU A 62 -1.48 0.44 13.27
CA LEU A 62 -0.98 1.65 12.65
C LEU A 62 -0.21 2.52 13.67
N PRO A 63 0.86 3.20 13.24
CA PRO A 63 1.47 4.24 14.06
C PRO A 63 0.53 5.46 14.14
N ASN A 64 0.72 6.27 15.18
CA ASN A 64 -0.15 7.43 15.44
C ASN A 64 -0.21 8.42 14.26
N GLU A 65 0.90 8.60 13.55
CA GLU A 65 1.00 9.49 12.39
C GLU A 65 0.16 9.05 11.20
N ALA A 66 -0.26 7.79 11.14
CA ALA A 66 -1.15 7.29 10.08
C ALA A 66 -2.60 7.83 10.18
N GLY A 67 -2.96 8.47 11.30
CA GLY A 67 -4.29 9.06 11.46
C GLY A 67 -5.45 8.08 11.30
N GLY A 68 -5.21 6.77 11.51
CA GLY A 68 -6.22 5.72 11.36
C GLY A 68 -6.40 5.20 9.93
N SER A 69 -5.65 5.71 8.95
CA SER A 69 -5.71 5.28 7.56
C SER A 69 -4.62 4.26 7.23
N PHE A 70 -4.99 3.17 6.54
CA PHE A 70 -4.04 2.19 6.03
C PHE A 70 -3.43 2.57 4.67
N GLU A 71 -3.95 3.64 4.02
CA GLU A 71 -3.40 4.09 2.73
C GLU A 71 -1.95 4.52 2.87
N GLY A 72 -1.09 3.96 2.00
CA GLY A 72 0.35 4.16 2.05
C GLY A 72 1.10 3.31 3.09
N TRP A 73 0.41 2.73 4.09
CA TRP A 73 1.03 1.97 5.18
C TRP A 73 1.17 0.47 4.94
N LEU A 74 0.67 -0.03 3.83
CA LEU A 74 0.82 -1.43 3.43
C LEU A 74 2.02 -1.57 2.48
N GLU A 75 3.14 -2.09 2.98
CA GLU A 75 4.36 -2.21 2.17
C GLU A 75 4.15 -3.14 0.97
N PRO A 76 4.48 -2.73 -0.27
CA PRO A 76 4.48 -3.60 -1.43
C PRO A 76 5.39 -4.82 -1.25
N GLY A 77 4.95 -5.95 -1.79
CA GLY A 77 5.69 -7.20 -1.70
C GLY A 77 4.80 -8.43 -1.69
N THR A 78 5.40 -9.58 -1.48
CA THR A 78 4.70 -10.86 -1.45
C THR A 78 4.57 -11.36 0.00
N TYR A 79 3.35 -11.72 0.38
CA TYR A 79 2.98 -12.17 1.72
C TYR A 79 2.30 -13.52 1.68
N ASN A 80 2.76 -14.47 2.49
CA ASN A 80 2.10 -15.77 2.64
C ASN A 80 0.92 -15.64 3.62
N VAL A 81 -0.18 -15.08 3.14
CA VAL A 81 -1.36 -14.78 3.97
C VAL A 81 -2.11 -16.04 4.43
N LYS A 82 -1.95 -17.16 3.73
CA LYS A 82 -2.57 -18.43 4.11
C LYS A 82 -1.95 -19.03 5.38
N SER A 83 -0.71 -18.69 5.69
CA SER A 83 -0.04 -19.14 6.90
C SER A 83 -0.37 -18.28 8.12
N MET A 84 -1.01 -17.15 7.94
CA MET A 84 -1.38 -16.20 8.99
C MET A 84 -2.76 -16.53 9.56
N LYS A 85 -2.95 -16.28 10.84
CA LYS A 85 -4.13 -16.76 11.60
C LYS A 85 -5.25 -15.75 11.74
N SER A 86 -4.95 -14.46 11.47
CA SER A 86 -5.92 -13.36 11.64
C SER A 86 -5.65 -12.24 10.66
N ALA A 87 -6.66 -11.42 10.39
CA ALA A 87 -6.53 -10.19 9.62
C ALA A 87 -5.51 -9.22 10.24
N SER A 88 -5.47 -9.15 11.58
CA SER A 88 -4.51 -8.32 12.32
C SER A 88 -3.06 -8.74 12.05
N GLU A 89 -2.77 -10.05 12.05
CA GLU A 89 -1.43 -10.57 11.74
C GLU A 89 -0.99 -10.19 10.33
N ILE A 90 -1.90 -10.30 9.35
CA ILE A 90 -1.63 -9.95 7.95
C ILE A 90 -1.32 -8.45 7.82
N LEU A 91 -2.20 -7.60 8.34
CA LEU A 91 -2.05 -6.15 8.21
C LEU A 91 -0.83 -5.65 8.99
N LYS A 92 -0.61 -6.18 10.20
CA LYS A 92 0.57 -5.83 11.00
C LYS A 92 1.87 -6.18 10.28
N ALA A 93 1.97 -7.33 9.64
CA ALA A 93 3.18 -7.72 8.89
C ALA A 93 3.49 -6.75 7.75
N MET A 94 2.46 -6.19 7.10
CA MET A 94 2.63 -5.20 6.02
C MET A 94 3.04 -3.83 6.57
N VAL A 95 2.40 -3.39 7.65
CA VAL A 95 2.68 -2.10 8.31
C VAL A 95 4.08 -2.11 8.93
N ASP A 96 4.45 -3.17 9.67
CA ASP A 96 5.79 -3.30 10.27
C ASP A 96 6.89 -3.22 9.19
N LYS A 97 6.66 -3.84 8.04
CA LYS A 97 7.56 -3.77 6.88
C LYS A 97 7.67 -2.35 6.31
N ARG A 98 6.55 -1.62 6.22
CA ARG A 98 6.54 -0.22 5.78
C ARG A 98 7.33 0.66 6.75
N ILE A 99 7.10 0.51 8.05
CA ILE A 99 7.83 1.24 9.08
C ILE A 99 9.33 0.96 8.97
N ALA A 100 9.72 -0.32 8.89
CA ALA A 100 11.13 -0.69 8.73
C ALA A 100 11.75 -0.10 7.45
N LYS A 101 10.98 -0.04 6.35
CA LYS A 101 11.45 0.57 5.10
C LYS A 101 11.64 2.09 5.22
N LEU A 102 10.74 2.77 5.90
CA LEU A 102 10.86 4.21 6.16
C LEU A 102 12.05 4.51 7.08
N ASP A 103 12.28 3.68 8.09
CA ASP A 103 13.44 3.78 8.97
C ASP A 103 14.77 3.57 8.21
N GLU A 104 14.83 2.55 7.32
CA GLU A 104 15.97 2.31 6.43
C GLU A 104 16.27 3.52 5.54
N LEU A 105 15.22 4.19 5.05
CA LEU A 105 15.34 5.40 4.22
C LEU A 105 15.66 6.68 5.02
N GLY A 106 15.72 6.58 6.34
CA GLY A 106 16.01 7.72 7.21
C GLY A 106 14.85 8.71 7.35
N VAL A 107 13.60 8.27 7.08
CA VAL A 107 12.41 9.11 7.27
C VAL A 107 12.02 9.08 8.76
N PRO A 108 12.12 10.20 9.49
CA PRO A 108 11.88 10.23 10.93
C PRO A 108 10.41 9.90 11.25
N ALA A 109 10.19 9.20 12.38
CA ALA A 109 8.85 8.95 12.88
C ALA A 109 8.12 10.25 13.24
N GLY A 110 6.79 10.26 13.13
CA GLY A 110 5.94 11.41 13.43
C GLY A 110 5.26 12.01 12.22
N GLY A 111 4.65 13.19 12.38
CA GLY A 111 3.80 13.82 11.36
C GLY A 111 4.49 14.08 10.01
N ASP A 112 5.80 14.26 9.99
CA ASP A 112 6.57 14.44 8.75
C ASP A 112 6.60 13.16 7.91
N ARG A 113 6.53 11.97 8.53
CA ARG A 113 6.51 10.68 7.84
C ARG A 113 5.28 10.54 6.94
N GLU A 114 4.10 10.86 7.47
CA GLU A 114 2.86 10.84 6.70
C GLU A 114 2.92 11.82 5.53
N ARG A 115 3.39 13.04 5.74
CA ARG A 115 3.58 14.03 4.68
C ARG A 115 4.52 13.52 3.58
N VAL A 116 5.64 12.90 3.95
CA VAL A 116 6.59 12.31 2.97
C VAL A 116 5.92 11.24 2.14
N MET A 117 5.12 10.36 2.77
CA MET A 117 4.42 9.30 2.05
C MET A 117 3.34 9.84 1.11
N ILE A 118 2.59 10.86 1.52
CA ILE A 118 1.59 11.52 0.65
C ILE A 118 2.28 12.13 -0.58
N ILE A 119 3.36 12.88 -0.40
CA ILE A 119 4.11 13.48 -1.51
C ILE A 119 4.70 12.38 -2.42
N ALA A 120 5.25 11.32 -1.84
CA ALA A 120 5.80 10.20 -2.61
C ALA A 120 4.73 9.48 -3.43
N SER A 121 3.54 9.25 -2.88
CA SER A 121 2.44 8.61 -3.59
C SER A 121 1.94 9.43 -4.77
N ILE A 122 1.87 10.76 -4.62
CA ILE A 122 1.51 11.67 -5.72
C ILE A 122 2.60 11.62 -6.80
N ALA A 123 3.87 11.71 -6.41
CA ALA A 123 4.98 11.64 -7.36
C ALA A 123 5.03 10.31 -8.11
N GLU A 124 4.72 9.18 -7.44
CA GLU A 124 4.61 7.87 -8.08
C GLU A 124 3.48 7.81 -9.11
N ALA A 125 2.34 8.44 -8.82
CA ALA A 125 1.19 8.46 -9.73
C ALA A 125 1.43 9.35 -10.97
N GLU A 126 2.25 10.41 -10.84
CA GLU A 126 2.52 11.37 -11.92
C GLU A 126 3.61 10.91 -12.89
N VAL A 127 4.59 10.11 -12.43
CA VAL A 127 5.72 9.72 -13.28
C VAL A 127 6.11 8.26 -13.08
N ASN A 128 6.60 7.65 -14.16
CA ASN A 128 7.02 6.25 -14.20
C ASN A 128 8.55 6.07 -14.33
N LYS A 129 9.33 7.15 -14.14
CA LYS A 129 10.80 7.11 -14.24
C LYS A 129 11.43 7.75 -13.02
N ALA A 130 12.37 7.04 -12.41
CA ALA A 130 13.07 7.47 -11.20
C ALA A 130 13.71 8.85 -11.30
N ASP A 131 14.27 9.21 -12.46
CA ASP A 131 14.96 10.47 -12.72
C ASP A 131 14.04 11.71 -12.58
N TYR A 132 12.72 11.51 -12.61
CA TYR A 132 11.75 12.59 -12.51
C TYR A 132 11.14 12.75 -11.12
N TYR A 133 11.23 11.76 -10.24
CA TYR A 133 10.62 11.85 -8.91
C TYR A 133 11.06 13.10 -8.14
N GLY A 134 12.36 13.38 -8.09
CA GLY A 134 12.86 14.58 -7.41
C GLY A 134 12.35 15.90 -8.00
N LYS A 135 12.11 15.96 -9.32
CA LYS A 135 11.54 17.15 -9.97
C LYS A 135 10.07 17.33 -9.62
N VAL A 136 9.28 16.26 -9.67
CA VAL A 136 7.85 16.29 -9.32
C VAL A 136 7.68 16.64 -7.85
N THR A 137 8.44 16.00 -6.96
CA THR A 137 8.44 16.31 -5.53
C THR A 137 8.72 17.78 -5.27
N ARG A 138 9.74 18.38 -5.95
CA ARG A 138 10.06 19.80 -5.84
C ARG A 138 8.91 20.69 -6.31
N VAL A 139 8.21 20.32 -7.39
CA VAL A 139 7.03 21.08 -7.85
C VAL A 139 5.91 21.03 -6.82
N ILE A 140 5.65 19.85 -6.25
CA ILE A 140 4.64 19.68 -5.19
C ILE A 140 4.97 20.58 -3.99
N GLU A 141 6.21 20.51 -3.48
CA GLU A 141 6.66 21.30 -2.34
C GLU A 141 6.53 22.81 -2.62
N ASN A 142 7.00 23.28 -3.78
CA ASN A 142 6.91 24.70 -4.15
C ASN A 142 5.44 25.17 -4.21
N ARG A 143 4.54 24.36 -4.75
CA ARG A 143 3.11 24.72 -4.81
C ARG A 143 2.48 24.76 -3.42
N LEU A 144 2.81 23.81 -2.55
CA LEU A 144 2.34 23.80 -1.16
C LEU A 144 2.86 25.03 -0.39
N GLU A 145 4.14 25.40 -0.52
CA GLU A 145 4.73 26.59 0.11
C GLU A 145 4.08 27.90 -0.35
N GLN A 146 3.64 27.95 -1.61
CA GLN A 146 3.00 29.12 -2.20
C GLN A 146 1.46 29.12 -2.02
N GLY A 147 0.89 28.12 -1.37
CA GLY A 147 -0.56 27.97 -1.23
C GLY A 147 -1.29 27.74 -2.56
N MET A 148 -0.58 27.18 -3.55
CA MET A 148 -1.13 26.91 -4.88
C MET A 148 -1.80 25.53 -4.92
N SER A 149 -2.82 25.38 -5.77
CA SER A 149 -3.37 24.08 -6.13
C SER A 149 -2.29 23.20 -6.77
N LEU A 150 -2.29 21.90 -6.45
CA LEU A 150 -1.33 20.97 -7.03
C LEU A 150 -1.52 20.80 -8.54
N GLY A 151 -2.77 20.93 -9.06
CA GLY A 151 -3.08 20.81 -10.47
C GLY A 151 -2.62 19.45 -11.05
N MET A 152 -2.87 18.37 -10.32
CA MET A 152 -2.49 17.00 -10.66
C MET A 152 -3.72 16.12 -10.71
N ASP A 153 -3.99 15.53 -11.88
CA ASP A 153 -5.17 14.70 -12.09
C ASP A 153 -5.20 13.46 -11.17
N SER A 154 -4.05 12.97 -10.75
CA SER A 154 -3.94 11.86 -9.81
C SER A 154 -4.61 12.18 -8.46
N THR A 155 -4.46 13.41 -7.96
CA THR A 155 -5.06 13.85 -6.70
C THR A 155 -6.58 13.98 -6.82
N VAL A 156 -7.07 14.52 -7.94
CA VAL A 156 -8.50 14.62 -8.25
C VAL A 156 -9.12 13.22 -8.40
N ALA A 157 -8.44 12.34 -9.13
CA ALA A 157 -8.88 10.96 -9.31
C ALA A 157 -8.98 10.20 -7.98
N TYR A 158 -8.00 10.39 -7.10
CA TYR A 158 -7.99 9.77 -5.78
C TYR A 158 -9.17 10.28 -4.93
N GLY A 159 -9.35 11.59 -4.83
CA GLY A 159 -10.43 12.21 -4.04
C GLY A 159 -11.83 11.80 -4.52
N ASN A 160 -12.03 11.64 -5.83
CA ASN A 160 -13.29 11.21 -6.44
C ASN A 160 -13.46 9.69 -6.55
N ASN A 161 -12.49 8.90 -6.08
CA ASN A 161 -12.49 7.44 -6.19
C ASN A 161 -12.67 6.91 -7.62
N VAL A 162 -12.05 7.57 -8.59
CA VAL A 162 -12.05 7.20 -10.00
C VAL A 162 -10.63 6.89 -10.49
N LYS A 163 -10.50 6.38 -11.72
CA LYS A 163 -9.18 6.26 -12.37
C LYS A 163 -8.76 7.60 -12.98
N PRO A 164 -7.46 7.92 -13.09
CA PRO A 164 -7.00 9.20 -13.68
C PRO A 164 -7.61 9.51 -15.06
N ALA A 165 -7.77 8.49 -15.90
CA ALA A 165 -8.41 8.63 -17.22
C ALA A 165 -9.92 8.97 -17.18
N GLN A 166 -10.54 8.95 -16.01
CA GLN A 166 -11.96 9.25 -15.79
C GLN A 166 -12.18 10.62 -15.15
N VAL A 167 -11.11 11.37 -14.90
CA VAL A 167 -11.21 12.75 -14.37
C VAL A 167 -11.87 13.63 -15.41
N THR A 168 -12.91 14.36 -15.00
CA THR A 168 -13.62 15.35 -15.83
C THR A 168 -13.26 16.77 -15.42
N THR A 169 -13.52 17.72 -16.30
CA THR A 169 -13.30 19.15 -16.00
C THR A 169 -14.10 19.63 -14.79
N GLU A 170 -15.30 19.07 -14.57
CA GLU A 170 -16.13 19.41 -13.41
C GLU A 170 -15.46 18.96 -12.09
N MET A 171 -14.82 17.80 -12.07
CA MET A 171 -14.10 17.29 -10.90
C MET A 171 -12.86 18.12 -10.54
N THR A 172 -12.37 18.96 -11.47
CA THR A 172 -11.19 19.81 -11.24
C THR A 172 -11.55 21.21 -10.74
N GLN A 173 -12.84 21.55 -10.64
CA GLN A 173 -13.32 22.89 -10.27
C GLN A 173 -13.77 23.03 -8.81
N ASP A 174 -13.85 21.91 -8.05
CA ASP A 174 -14.11 21.88 -6.63
C ASP A 174 -12.79 21.88 -5.85
#